data_42c75291b05e48e3353062899cbee56a
#
_entry.id   42c75291b05e48e3353062899cbee56a
#
_cell.length_a   1.000
_cell.length_b   1.000
_cell.length_c   1.000
_cell.angle_alpha   90.00
_cell.angle_beta   90.00
_cell.angle_gamma   90.00
#
_symmetry.space_group_name_H-M   'P 1'
#
loop_
_entity.id
_entity.type
_entity.pdbx_description
1 polymer ?
#
loop_
_entity_poly.entity_id
_entity_poly.type
_entity_poly.pdbx_seq_one_letter_code
_entity_poly.pdbx_strand_id
1 'polypeptide(L)'
;DIAEAVHAEVEKIREDFPDDLIVQPGLDTTKFAGDMVSELEGNIITAVILVMVLVVATLGLRNGLIVGIAIPFSFLVGFGILHFFIGYEFNFLVMFGMLLGLGMLIDGGIVIVEYADKLIDKGLSRKEAYTNAAERMFTPVFASVLTTLAAFSPLMIWPGISGKFMRYLPVTVFVILAASLAYALIFAPVIGSLLGRRKKANDTNNDSDDTPLKKSYRKAINFAVKNPVESVAYTFLTMFLILGNIVPNYGKQFVYFPSVEPWLIEADIQARGNLSPYEARDFAIDAEQKLIAVKGVDDLNISVSGGGGSGDGVGRGYIVLEDPKELDITGFEVLALLREAVSDISGYKLSIREVQEGPGQFSAPVEIQLKSEDLGLIERKTRELRNYIDQNIEGLTGVNDTLPKYKIEWKIDVDKERAFQSGISLYDIGSTIQMVTTGIMLGEYRPDDSKEEIDIRARFAKDKRTLSNLENITVNSRNGAV
;
A
#
# COMPACT_ATOMS: atom_id res chain seq x y z
N ASP A 1 8.24 17.58 0.33
CA ASP A 1 7.41 18.68 -0.18
C ASP A 1 6.40 19.21 0.84
N ILE A 2 5.12 18.75 0.82
CA ILE A 2 4.12 19.27 1.79
C ILE A 2 4.47 18.83 3.22
N ALA A 3 4.83 17.57 3.43
CA ALA A 3 5.22 17.06 4.74
C ALA A 3 6.48 17.74 5.27
N GLU A 4 7.51 17.90 4.44
CA GLU A 4 8.70 18.66 4.82
C GLU A 4 8.38 20.11 5.19
N ALA A 5 7.47 20.76 4.44
CA ALA A 5 7.02 22.11 4.77
C ALA A 5 6.25 22.16 6.10
N VAL A 6 5.41 21.16 6.38
CA VAL A 6 4.69 21.01 7.64
C VAL A 6 5.66 20.76 8.79
N HIS A 7 6.60 19.83 8.63
CA HIS A 7 7.63 19.57 9.65
C HIS A 7 8.48 20.80 9.93
N ALA A 8 8.90 21.52 8.90
CA ALA A 8 9.67 22.77 9.07
C ALA A 8 8.87 23.86 9.79
N GLU A 9 7.56 23.94 9.55
CA GLU A 9 6.70 24.91 10.23
C GLU A 9 6.39 24.51 11.67
N VAL A 10 6.16 23.22 11.92
CA VAL A 10 5.99 22.65 13.27
C VAL A 10 7.24 22.90 14.12
N GLU A 11 8.44 22.70 13.54
CA GLU A 11 9.70 22.94 14.26
C GLU A 11 9.91 24.42 14.64
N LYS A 12 9.47 25.36 13.79
CA LYS A 12 9.49 26.78 14.13
C LYS A 12 8.51 27.13 15.25
N ILE A 13 7.30 26.57 15.21
CA ILE A 13 6.28 26.81 16.23
C ILE A 13 6.69 26.17 17.55
N ARG A 14 7.45 25.07 17.50
CA ARG A 14 7.96 24.37 18.69
C ARG A 14 8.84 25.25 19.57
N GLU A 15 9.57 26.22 18.98
CA GLU A 15 10.38 27.17 19.74
C GLU A 15 9.52 28.11 20.66
N ASP A 16 8.24 28.27 20.30
CA ASP A 16 7.29 29.10 21.07
C ASP A 16 6.53 28.31 22.15
N PHE A 17 6.68 26.99 22.20
CA PHE A 17 6.01 26.13 23.19
C PHE A 17 6.82 25.98 24.47
N PRO A 18 6.15 25.75 25.63
CA PRO A 18 6.83 25.38 26.86
C PRO A 18 7.69 24.11 26.70
N ASP A 19 8.83 24.08 27.43
CA ASP A 19 9.80 22.96 27.37
C ASP A 19 9.21 21.59 27.78
N ASP A 20 8.10 21.58 28.50
CA ASP A 20 7.37 20.37 28.94
C ASP A 20 6.36 19.87 27.92
N LEU A 21 6.16 20.59 26.80
CA LEU A 21 5.29 20.16 25.71
C LEU A 21 6.08 19.39 24.65
N ILE A 22 5.80 18.12 24.55
CA ILE A 22 6.35 17.27 23.48
C ILE A 22 5.44 17.36 22.26
N VAL A 23 5.95 17.90 21.17
CA VAL A 23 5.26 17.92 19.87
C VAL A 23 5.88 16.85 18.99
N GLN A 24 5.12 15.81 18.71
CA GLN A 24 5.53 14.74 17.79
C GLN A 24 4.51 14.64 16.67
N PRO A 25 4.93 14.44 15.41
CA PRO A 25 4.01 14.03 14.36
C PRO A 25 3.42 12.69 14.76
N GLY A 26 2.10 12.56 14.68
CA GLY A 26 1.43 11.28 14.90
C GLY A 26 1.80 10.27 13.79
N LEU A 27 0.82 9.66 13.14
CA LEU A 27 1.08 8.74 12.03
C LEU A 27 1.66 9.51 10.82
N ASP A 28 2.99 9.46 10.64
CA ASP A 28 3.68 10.01 9.48
C ASP A 28 4.02 8.90 8.46
N THR A 29 3.18 8.76 7.45
CA THR A 29 3.39 7.81 6.36
C THR A 29 4.38 8.31 5.31
N THR A 30 4.81 9.57 5.38
CA THR A 30 5.70 10.15 4.37
C THR A 30 7.12 9.61 4.46
N LYS A 31 7.57 9.29 5.68
CA LYS A 31 8.86 8.62 5.90
C LYS A 31 8.89 7.27 5.17
N PHE A 32 7.86 6.44 5.37
CA PHE A 32 7.74 5.15 4.69
C PHE A 32 7.72 5.29 3.16
N ALA A 33 6.92 6.23 2.63
CA ALA A 33 6.88 6.50 1.20
C ALA A 33 8.23 6.99 0.66
N GLY A 34 8.94 7.85 1.42
CA GLY A 34 10.27 8.34 1.08
C GLY A 34 11.32 7.23 1.05
N ASP A 35 11.30 6.35 2.05
CA ASP A 35 12.20 5.20 2.14
C ASP A 35 11.99 4.22 0.97
N MET A 36 10.72 3.90 0.62
CA MET A 36 10.40 3.08 -0.54
C MET A 36 10.93 3.67 -1.86
N VAL A 37 10.75 4.98 -2.06
CA VAL A 37 11.24 5.65 -3.27
C VAL A 37 12.76 5.62 -3.31
N SER A 38 13.43 5.93 -2.21
CA SER A 38 14.89 5.91 -2.09
C SER A 38 15.48 4.52 -2.32
N GLU A 39 14.84 3.48 -1.79
CA GLU A 39 15.24 2.08 -2.01
C GLU A 39 15.10 1.68 -3.48
N LEU A 40 13.99 2.03 -4.13
CA LEU A 40 13.78 1.76 -5.55
C LEU A 40 14.77 2.53 -6.43
N GLU A 41 15.09 3.78 -6.09
CA GLU A 41 16.11 4.56 -6.78
C GLU A 41 17.48 3.89 -6.68
N GLY A 42 17.88 3.47 -5.48
CA GLY A 42 19.11 2.71 -5.25
C GLY A 42 19.14 1.40 -6.05
N ASN A 43 18.04 0.68 -6.10
CA ASN A 43 17.90 -0.55 -6.87
C ASN A 43 18.01 -0.30 -8.39
N ILE A 44 17.39 0.76 -8.91
CA ILE A 44 17.52 1.14 -10.32
C ILE A 44 18.98 1.47 -10.66
N ILE A 45 19.66 2.28 -9.85
CA ILE A 45 21.06 2.65 -10.06
C ILE A 45 21.94 1.40 -10.05
N THR A 46 21.76 0.53 -9.06
CA THR A 46 22.51 -0.72 -8.92
C THR A 46 22.28 -1.63 -10.13
N ALA A 47 21.04 -1.79 -10.57
CA ALA A 47 20.71 -2.59 -11.73
C ALA A 47 21.31 -2.01 -13.03
N VAL A 48 21.28 -0.69 -13.22
CA VAL A 48 21.91 -0.01 -14.36
C VAL A 48 23.40 -0.27 -14.38
N ILE A 49 24.09 -0.15 -13.24
CA ILE A 49 25.52 -0.41 -13.13
C ILE A 49 25.83 -1.89 -13.46
N LEU A 50 25.07 -2.82 -12.87
CA LEU A 50 25.28 -4.25 -13.11
C LEU A 50 25.11 -4.61 -14.60
N VAL A 51 24.03 -4.11 -15.22
CA VAL A 51 23.76 -4.32 -16.64
C VAL A 51 24.85 -3.68 -17.50
N MET A 52 25.31 -2.47 -17.16
CA MET A 52 26.39 -1.81 -17.86
C MET A 52 27.70 -2.62 -17.80
N VAL A 53 28.06 -3.13 -16.62
CA VAL A 53 29.25 -3.99 -16.43
C VAL A 53 29.14 -5.25 -17.28
N LEU A 54 27.96 -5.90 -17.27
CA LEU A 54 27.73 -7.12 -18.06
C LEU A 54 27.87 -6.86 -19.57
N VAL A 55 27.26 -5.79 -20.06
CA VAL A 55 27.29 -5.42 -21.49
C VAL A 55 28.72 -5.04 -21.92
N VAL A 56 29.43 -4.30 -21.09
CA VAL A 56 30.85 -3.97 -21.36
C VAL A 56 31.73 -5.22 -21.33
N ALA A 57 31.50 -6.14 -20.42
CA ALA A 57 32.23 -7.40 -20.34
C ALA A 57 32.02 -8.30 -21.58
N THR A 58 30.81 -8.30 -22.15
CA THR A 58 30.46 -9.15 -23.30
C THR A 58 30.78 -8.52 -24.64
N LEU A 59 30.51 -7.23 -24.84
CA LEU A 59 30.72 -6.51 -26.11
C LEU A 59 31.98 -5.69 -26.18
N GLY A 60 32.70 -5.57 -25.06
CA GLY A 60 33.87 -4.68 -24.94
C GLY A 60 33.45 -3.23 -24.66
N LEU A 61 34.38 -2.42 -24.20
CA LEU A 61 34.12 -1.08 -23.67
C LEU A 61 33.41 -0.14 -24.68
N ARG A 62 33.82 -0.14 -25.94
CA ARG A 62 33.25 0.78 -26.94
C ARG A 62 31.80 0.43 -27.30
N ASN A 63 31.58 -0.80 -27.65
CA ASN A 63 30.22 -1.29 -28.01
C ASN A 63 29.31 -1.33 -26.80
N GLY A 64 29.86 -1.70 -25.65
CA GLY A 64 29.15 -1.68 -24.39
C GLY A 64 28.66 -0.28 -24.01
N LEU A 65 29.47 0.76 -24.25
CA LEU A 65 29.04 2.14 -24.02
C LEU A 65 27.95 2.59 -25.01
N ILE A 66 28.07 2.22 -26.31
CA ILE A 66 27.05 2.57 -27.30
C ILE A 66 25.69 1.96 -26.91
N VAL A 67 25.69 0.70 -26.48
CA VAL A 67 24.47 0.01 -26.07
C VAL A 67 23.99 0.54 -24.71
N GLY A 68 24.91 0.76 -23.77
CA GLY A 68 24.57 1.16 -22.42
C GLY A 68 23.94 2.54 -22.30
N ILE A 69 24.27 3.49 -23.18
CA ILE A 69 23.64 4.81 -23.24
C ILE A 69 22.12 4.69 -23.57
N ALA A 70 21.68 3.57 -24.15
CA ALA A 70 20.25 3.32 -24.35
C ALA A 70 19.44 3.43 -23.08
N ILE A 71 20.00 3.01 -21.92
CA ILE A 71 19.29 2.98 -20.66
C ILE A 71 18.95 4.40 -20.17
N PRO A 72 19.93 5.28 -19.89
CA PRO A 72 19.63 6.63 -19.43
C PRO A 72 18.83 7.43 -20.47
N PHE A 73 19.07 7.21 -21.76
CA PHE A 73 18.30 7.85 -22.83
C PHE A 73 16.82 7.44 -22.74
N SER A 74 16.54 6.14 -22.68
CA SER A 74 15.16 5.63 -22.65
C SER A 74 14.43 6.05 -21.38
N PHE A 75 15.10 6.11 -20.24
CA PHE A 75 14.54 6.57 -18.98
C PHE A 75 14.21 8.07 -19.02
N LEU A 76 15.11 8.92 -19.48
CA LEU A 76 14.89 10.35 -19.56
C LEU A 76 13.77 10.71 -20.57
N VAL A 77 13.82 10.13 -21.75
CA VAL A 77 12.79 10.35 -22.78
C VAL A 77 11.46 9.75 -22.33
N GLY A 78 11.50 8.52 -21.77
CA GLY A 78 10.32 7.82 -21.29
C GLY A 78 9.65 8.59 -20.16
N PHE A 79 10.40 9.04 -19.17
CA PHE A 79 9.88 9.86 -18.07
C PHE A 79 9.31 11.20 -18.58
N GLY A 80 10.02 11.86 -19.50
CA GLY A 80 9.51 13.07 -20.12
C GLY A 80 8.16 12.86 -20.83
N ILE A 81 8.00 11.75 -21.56
CA ILE A 81 6.71 11.41 -22.19
C ILE A 81 5.64 11.11 -21.14
N LEU A 82 5.96 10.33 -20.11
CA LEU A 82 5.03 9.99 -19.04
C LEU A 82 4.53 11.23 -18.30
N HIS A 83 5.43 12.14 -17.95
CA HIS A 83 5.09 13.35 -17.21
C HIS A 83 4.35 14.40 -18.06
N PHE A 84 4.94 14.81 -19.21
CA PHE A 84 4.42 15.94 -19.98
C PHE A 84 3.23 15.58 -20.90
N PHE A 85 3.15 14.35 -21.40
CA PHE A 85 2.12 13.96 -22.37
C PHE A 85 1.03 13.06 -21.76
N ILE A 86 1.38 12.21 -20.79
CA ILE A 86 0.42 11.27 -20.17
C ILE A 86 -0.08 11.81 -18.82
N GLY A 87 0.69 12.70 -18.17
CA GLY A 87 0.35 13.29 -16.88
C GLY A 87 0.62 12.33 -15.70
N TYR A 88 1.55 11.39 -15.85
CA TYR A 88 1.97 10.52 -14.75
C TYR A 88 3.02 11.23 -13.91
N GLU A 89 2.79 11.22 -12.60
CA GLU A 89 3.78 11.63 -11.62
C GLU A 89 4.78 10.50 -11.36
N PHE A 90 5.95 10.87 -10.85
CA PHE A 90 6.97 9.92 -10.44
C PHE A 90 6.49 9.21 -9.18
N ASN A 91 6.13 7.95 -9.31
CA ASN A 91 5.62 7.13 -8.23
C ASN A 91 6.23 5.73 -8.27
N PHE A 92 6.03 4.98 -7.19
CA PHE A 92 6.56 3.63 -7.02
C PHE A 92 6.24 2.68 -8.19
N LEU A 93 5.02 2.73 -8.77
CA LEU A 93 4.63 1.86 -9.90
C LEU A 93 5.35 2.24 -11.21
N VAL A 94 5.56 3.54 -11.44
CA VAL A 94 6.36 4.02 -12.56
C VAL A 94 7.81 3.57 -12.41
N MET A 95 8.40 3.72 -11.21
CA MET A 95 9.77 3.28 -10.93
C MET A 95 9.91 1.77 -11.09
N PHE A 96 8.95 1.00 -10.59
CA PHE A 96 8.93 -0.45 -10.75
C PHE A 96 8.80 -0.86 -12.22
N GLY A 97 7.99 -0.15 -13.00
CA GLY A 97 7.89 -0.33 -14.45
C GLY A 97 9.21 -0.03 -15.18
N MET A 98 9.94 1.01 -14.75
CA MET A 98 11.28 1.32 -15.27
C MET A 98 12.28 0.22 -14.95
N LEU A 99 12.28 -0.27 -13.71
CA LEU A 99 13.14 -1.38 -13.26
C LEU A 99 12.86 -2.66 -14.07
N LEU A 100 11.58 -3.01 -14.23
CA LEU A 100 11.15 -4.17 -15.01
C LEU A 100 11.57 -4.06 -16.48
N GLY A 101 11.43 -2.87 -17.07
CA GLY A 101 11.81 -2.60 -18.46
C GLY A 101 13.30 -2.63 -18.71
N LEU A 102 14.13 -2.37 -17.69
CA LEU A 102 15.58 -2.18 -17.83
C LEU A 102 16.28 -3.32 -18.57
N GLY A 103 15.97 -4.57 -18.25
CA GLY A 103 16.54 -5.74 -18.94
C GLY A 103 16.14 -5.87 -20.40
N MET A 104 15.02 -5.26 -20.80
CA MET A 104 14.52 -5.30 -22.17
C MET A 104 14.98 -4.14 -23.04
N LEU A 105 15.48 -3.05 -22.41
CA LEU A 105 15.87 -1.83 -23.10
C LEU A 105 17.08 -1.99 -24.00
N ILE A 106 17.98 -2.86 -23.67
CA ILE A 106 19.28 -3.01 -24.35
C ILE A 106 19.26 -4.01 -25.50
N ASP A 107 18.29 -4.91 -25.54
CA ASP A 107 18.26 -6.03 -26.50
C ASP A 107 18.33 -5.59 -27.95
N GLY A 108 17.55 -4.59 -28.33
CA GLY A 108 17.59 -4.04 -29.68
C GLY A 108 18.95 -3.43 -30.06
N GLY A 109 19.56 -2.73 -29.12
CA GLY A 109 20.89 -2.12 -29.31
C GLY A 109 21.99 -3.16 -29.46
N ILE A 110 21.96 -4.22 -28.62
CA ILE A 110 22.94 -5.34 -28.69
C ILE A 110 22.92 -5.97 -30.07
N VAL A 111 21.74 -6.33 -30.58
CA VAL A 111 21.60 -7.02 -31.86
C VAL A 111 22.15 -6.16 -33.02
N ILE A 112 21.86 -4.88 -33.03
CA ILE A 112 22.32 -3.96 -34.10
C ILE A 112 23.84 -3.80 -34.06
N VAL A 113 24.40 -3.55 -32.87
CA VAL A 113 25.84 -3.34 -32.67
C VAL A 113 26.65 -4.60 -32.99
N GLU A 114 26.18 -5.78 -32.53
CA GLU A 114 26.82 -7.06 -32.84
C GLU A 114 26.79 -7.36 -34.33
N TYR A 115 25.67 -7.09 -34.99
CA TYR A 115 25.56 -7.30 -36.44
C TYR A 115 26.44 -6.33 -37.22
N ALA A 116 26.54 -5.06 -36.78
CA ALA A 116 27.45 -4.08 -37.37
C ALA A 116 28.92 -4.50 -37.23
N ASP A 117 29.32 -5.04 -36.08
CA ASP A 117 30.67 -5.56 -35.86
C ASP A 117 30.98 -6.73 -36.82
N LYS A 118 30.06 -7.64 -37.02
CA LYS A 118 30.21 -8.74 -37.98
C LYS A 118 30.41 -8.21 -39.43
N LEU A 119 29.78 -7.10 -39.79
CA LEU A 119 29.93 -6.47 -41.09
C LEU A 119 31.26 -5.73 -41.20
N ILE A 120 31.74 -5.10 -40.11
CA ILE A 120 33.08 -4.48 -40.07
C ILE A 120 34.19 -5.55 -40.22
N ASP A 121 34.06 -6.70 -39.57
CA ASP A 121 34.98 -7.82 -39.70
C ASP A 121 35.01 -8.36 -41.14
N LYS A 122 33.89 -8.30 -41.88
CA LYS A 122 33.82 -8.64 -43.31
C LYS A 122 34.40 -7.56 -44.22
N GLY A 123 34.85 -6.43 -43.69
CA GLY A 123 35.58 -5.41 -44.42
C GLY A 123 34.78 -4.14 -44.80
N LEU A 124 33.52 -4.01 -44.36
CA LEU A 124 32.75 -2.81 -44.60
C LEU A 124 33.29 -1.63 -43.77
N SER A 125 33.12 -0.41 -44.27
CA SER A 125 33.35 0.79 -43.46
C SER A 125 32.36 0.86 -42.30
N ARG A 126 32.76 1.53 -41.21
CA ARG A 126 31.84 1.68 -40.03
C ARG A 126 30.51 2.24 -40.40
N LYS A 127 30.50 3.30 -41.22
CA LYS A 127 29.25 3.96 -41.66
C LYS A 127 28.34 2.99 -42.42
N GLU A 128 28.88 2.29 -43.40
CA GLU A 128 28.15 1.28 -44.17
C GLU A 128 27.68 0.09 -43.28
N ALA A 129 28.53 -0.35 -42.40
CA ALA A 129 28.22 -1.46 -41.49
C ALA A 129 27.04 -1.14 -40.58
N TYR A 130 27.04 0.02 -39.94
CA TYR A 130 25.97 0.42 -39.04
C TYR A 130 24.67 0.77 -39.79
N THR A 131 24.75 1.37 -40.99
CA THR A 131 23.59 1.61 -41.86
C THR A 131 22.93 0.28 -42.26
N ASN A 132 23.73 -0.66 -42.80
CA ASN A 132 23.24 -1.96 -43.22
C ASN A 132 22.73 -2.80 -42.03
N ALA A 133 23.35 -2.65 -40.86
CA ALA A 133 22.88 -3.31 -39.64
C ALA A 133 21.52 -2.80 -39.21
N ALA A 134 21.33 -1.49 -39.19
CA ALA A 134 20.04 -0.88 -38.83
C ALA A 134 18.94 -1.31 -39.79
N GLU A 135 19.17 -1.25 -41.11
CA GLU A 135 18.20 -1.70 -42.10
C GLU A 135 17.85 -3.18 -41.98
N ARG A 136 18.85 -4.06 -41.84
CA ARG A 136 18.64 -5.50 -41.76
C ARG A 136 17.98 -5.93 -40.47
N MET A 137 18.31 -5.29 -39.35
CA MET A 137 17.80 -5.62 -38.01
C MET A 137 16.52 -4.86 -37.66
N PHE A 138 16.05 -3.94 -38.49
CA PHE A 138 14.80 -3.21 -38.26
C PHE A 138 13.63 -4.15 -37.97
N THR A 139 13.32 -5.06 -38.88
CA THR A 139 12.16 -5.97 -38.76
C THR A 139 12.27 -6.89 -37.53
N PRO A 140 13.40 -7.59 -37.28
CA PRO A 140 13.53 -8.43 -36.08
C PRO A 140 13.40 -7.64 -34.77
N VAL A 141 14.06 -6.50 -34.63
CA VAL A 141 14.03 -5.68 -33.42
C VAL A 141 12.65 -5.08 -33.20
N PHE A 142 12.04 -4.52 -34.26
CA PHE A 142 10.69 -3.97 -34.19
C PHE A 142 9.66 -5.05 -33.79
N ALA A 143 9.72 -6.23 -34.41
CA ALA A 143 8.82 -7.34 -34.10
C ALA A 143 9.01 -7.84 -32.66
N SER A 144 10.26 -7.94 -32.18
CA SER A 144 10.55 -8.32 -30.79
C SER A 144 9.93 -7.35 -29.78
N VAL A 145 10.15 -6.06 -29.98
CA VAL A 145 9.55 -5.03 -29.09
C VAL A 145 8.02 -5.08 -29.17
N LEU A 146 7.45 -5.19 -30.37
CA LEU A 146 6.00 -5.25 -30.53
C LEU A 146 5.37 -6.47 -29.86
N THR A 147 6.02 -7.64 -29.92
CA THR A 147 5.53 -8.83 -29.21
C THR A 147 5.60 -8.69 -27.70
N THR A 148 6.64 -8.04 -27.18
CA THR A 148 6.75 -7.72 -25.75
C THR A 148 5.63 -6.76 -25.32
N LEU A 149 5.39 -5.71 -26.09
CA LEU A 149 4.31 -4.75 -25.83
C LEU A 149 2.93 -5.43 -25.87
N ALA A 150 2.72 -6.33 -26.85
CA ALA A 150 1.49 -7.10 -26.95
C ALA A 150 1.24 -7.99 -25.71
N ALA A 151 2.30 -8.56 -25.13
CA ALA A 151 2.20 -9.37 -23.91
C ALA A 151 1.74 -8.56 -22.69
N PHE A 152 2.10 -7.27 -22.61
CA PHE A 152 1.68 -6.37 -21.53
C PHE A 152 0.31 -5.71 -21.78
N SER A 153 -0.21 -5.73 -23.01
CA SER A 153 -1.44 -5.02 -23.38
C SER A 153 -2.69 -5.45 -22.58
N PRO A 154 -2.89 -6.72 -22.17
CA PRO A 154 -4.04 -7.11 -21.37
C PRO A 154 -4.12 -6.39 -20.02
N LEU A 155 -2.98 -6.04 -19.41
CA LEU A 155 -2.94 -5.29 -18.16
C LEU A 155 -3.44 -3.84 -18.32
N MET A 156 -3.35 -3.26 -19.52
CA MET A 156 -3.81 -1.90 -19.79
C MET A 156 -5.34 -1.76 -19.83
N ILE A 157 -6.03 -2.85 -20.17
CA ILE A 157 -7.50 -2.91 -20.33
C ILE A 157 -8.19 -3.59 -19.14
N TRP A 158 -7.45 -3.93 -18.10
CA TRP A 158 -8.02 -4.58 -16.91
C TRP A 158 -9.03 -3.65 -16.22
N PRO A 159 -10.28 -4.13 -15.94
CA PRO A 159 -11.33 -3.31 -15.34
C PRO A 159 -11.15 -3.19 -13.82
N GLY A 160 -11.85 -2.20 -13.23
CA GLY A 160 -11.92 -2.01 -11.78
C GLY A 160 -10.79 -1.17 -11.19
N ILE A 161 -10.77 -1.08 -9.86
CA ILE A 161 -9.79 -0.27 -9.10
C ILE A 161 -8.39 -0.86 -9.26
N SER A 162 -8.27 -2.17 -9.13
CA SER A 162 -7.00 -2.89 -9.31
C SER A 162 -6.41 -2.68 -10.71
N GLY A 163 -7.26 -2.69 -11.75
CA GLY A 163 -6.82 -2.42 -13.12
C GLY A 163 -6.31 -0.98 -13.30
N LYS A 164 -6.97 0.00 -12.68
CA LYS A 164 -6.50 1.40 -12.70
C LYS A 164 -5.13 1.54 -12.05
N PHE A 165 -4.92 0.86 -10.93
CA PHE A 165 -3.65 0.84 -10.22
C PHE A 165 -2.57 0.13 -11.05
N MET A 166 -2.81 -1.08 -11.50
CA MET A 166 -1.85 -1.87 -12.27
C MET A 166 -1.51 -1.29 -13.64
N ARG A 167 -2.33 -0.39 -14.17
CA ARG A 167 -2.13 0.23 -15.49
C ARG A 167 -0.85 1.08 -15.59
N TYR A 168 -0.39 1.66 -14.49
CA TYR A 168 0.85 2.46 -14.47
C TYR A 168 2.05 1.66 -14.99
N LEU A 169 2.16 0.40 -14.60
CA LEU A 169 3.29 -0.48 -14.94
C LEU A 169 3.37 -0.75 -16.46
N PRO A 170 2.36 -1.30 -17.15
CA PRO A 170 2.46 -1.57 -18.58
C PRO A 170 2.57 -0.30 -19.42
N VAL A 171 1.95 0.81 -19.02
CA VAL A 171 2.10 2.10 -19.73
C VAL A 171 3.53 2.58 -19.63
N THR A 172 4.17 2.51 -18.48
CA THR A 172 5.57 2.87 -18.30
C THR A 172 6.49 1.99 -19.15
N VAL A 173 6.32 0.67 -19.08
CA VAL A 173 7.10 -0.27 -19.90
C VAL A 173 6.91 0.03 -21.40
N PHE A 174 5.68 0.32 -21.82
CA PHE A 174 5.38 0.64 -23.21
C PHE A 174 6.16 1.87 -23.68
N VAL A 175 6.14 2.94 -22.90
CA VAL A 175 6.79 4.22 -23.26
C VAL A 175 8.31 4.08 -23.30
N ILE A 176 8.91 3.44 -22.27
CA ILE A 176 10.37 3.28 -22.23
C ILE A 176 10.90 2.33 -23.31
N LEU A 177 10.15 1.26 -23.63
CA LEU A 177 10.51 0.35 -24.72
C LEU A 177 10.38 1.04 -26.09
N ALA A 178 9.38 1.88 -26.30
CA ALA A 178 9.26 2.68 -27.51
C ALA A 178 10.44 3.67 -27.65
N ALA A 179 10.84 4.31 -26.54
CA ALA A 179 12.02 5.17 -26.50
C ALA A 179 13.32 4.39 -26.78
N SER A 180 13.47 3.19 -26.22
CA SER A 180 14.60 2.30 -26.49
C SER A 180 14.65 1.84 -27.95
N LEU A 181 13.51 1.52 -28.53
CA LEU A 181 13.43 1.17 -29.95
C LEU A 181 13.89 2.32 -30.84
N ALA A 182 13.47 3.54 -30.53
CA ALA A 182 13.91 4.74 -31.24
C ALA A 182 15.43 4.94 -31.07
N TYR A 183 15.95 4.72 -29.85
CA TYR A 183 17.40 4.75 -29.61
C TYR A 183 18.14 3.71 -30.48
N ALA A 184 17.72 2.45 -30.42
CA ALA A 184 18.37 1.35 -31.11
C ALA A 184 18.39 1.54 -32.64
N LEU A 185 17.31 2.02 -33.22
CA LEU A 185 17.17 2.16 -34.67
C LEU A 185 17.76 3.45 -35.24
N ILE A 186 17.79 4.54 -34.45
CA ILE A 186 18.23 5.85 -34.93
C ILE A 186 19.56 6.25 -34.28
N PHE A 187 19.64 6.30 -32.98
CA PHE A 187 20.78 6.86 -32.26
C PHE A 187 21.98 5.90 -32.21
N ALA A 188 21.75 4.60 -31.91
CA ALA A 188 22.82 3.62 -31.83
C ALA A 188 23.61 3.47 -33.15
N PRO A 189 22.98 3.41 -34.34
CA PRO A 189 23.71 3.41 -35.61
C PRO A 189 24.51 4.68 -35.86
N VAL A 190 23.98 5.86 -35.53
CA VAL A 190 24.68 7.13 -35.67
C VAL A 190 25.90 7.19 -34.76
N ILE A 191 25.73 6.93 -33.46
CA ILE A 191 26.83 6.93 -32.50
C ILE A 191 27.84 5.84 -32.84
N GLY A 192 27.39 4.65 -33.23
CA GLY A 192 28.23 3.53 -33.65
C GLY A 192 29.04 3.83 -34.89
N SER A 193 28.51 4.57 -35.88
CA SER A 193 29.25 5.01 -37.05
C SER A 193 30.43 5.94 -36.71
N LEU A 194 30.29 6.72 -35.63
CA LEU A 194 31.32 7.66 -35.15
C LEU A 194 32.31 6.98 -34.22
N LEU A 195 31.82 6.26 -33.20
CA LEU A 195 32.62 5.72 -32.08
C LEU A 195 32.90 4.22 -32.18
N GLY A 196 32.27 3.47 -33.07
CA GLY A 196 32.37 2.02 -33.19
C GLY A 196 33.79 1.49 -33.41
N ARG A 197 33.94 0.18 -33.28
CA ARG A 197 35.21 -0.52 -33.44
C ARG A 197 35.85 -0.20 -34.81
N ARG A 198 37.17 -0.05 -34.86
CA ARG A 198 37.94 0.03 -36.11
C ARG A 198 38.48 -1.35 -36.43
N LYS A 199 38.46 -1.72 -37.73
CA LYS A 199 39.11 -2.95 -38.20
C LYS A 199 40.59 -2.92 -37.79
N LYS A 200 41.03 -3.91 -37.01
CA LYS A 200 42.46 -4.18 -36.81
C LYS A 200 42.96 -4.95 -38.02
N ALA A 201 44.04 -4.46 -38.65
CA ALA A 201 44.62 -5.02 -39.86
C ALA A 201 45.15 -6.48 -39.72
N ASN A 202 45.14 -7.06 -38.51
CA ASN A 202 45.83 -8.31 -38.20
C ASN A 202 44.97 -9.35 -37.41
N ASP A 203 43.68 -9.20 -37.30
CA ASP A 203 42.85 -10.25 -36.65
C ASP A 203 42.27 -11.24 -37.72
N THR A 204 43.18 -11.92 -38.42
CA THR A 204 42.90 -13.16 -39.10
C THR A 204 42.99 -14.28 -38.08
N ASN A 205 41.89 -14.94 -37.81
CA ASN A 205 41.78 -16.19 -37.06
C ASN A 205 42.00 -16.14 -35.54
N ASN A 206 40.98 -15.80 -34.80
CA ASN A 206 40.79 -16.40 -33.48
C ASN A 206 39.36 -16.93 -33.31
N ASP A 207 39.07 -17.99 -34.10
CA ASP A 207 37.88 -18.85 -33.89
C ASP A 207 38.09 -19.84 -32.71
N SER A 208 39.13 -19.59 -31.88
CA SER A 208 39.55 -20.50 -30.81
C SER A 208 39.15 -20.09 -29.40
N ASP A 209 38.08 -19.29 -29.24
CA ASP A 209 37.46 -19.09 -27.93
C ASP A 209 36.42 -20.21 -27.63
N ASP A 210 36.96 -21.43 -27.61
CA ASP A 210 36.18 -22.62 -27.19
C ASP A 210 36.15 -22.69 -25.66
N THR A 211 35.36 -21.76 -25.05
CA THR A 211 35.06 -21.84 -23.62
C THR A 211 34.36 -23.17 -23.31
N PRO A 212 34.56 -23.75 -22.12
CA PRO A 212 33.90 -25.03 -21.74
C PRO A 212 32.37 -24.96 -21.87
N LEU A 213 31.79 -23.79 -21.63
CA LEU A 213 30.36 -23.52 -21.81
C LEU A 213 29.94 -23.66 -23.29
N LYS A 214 30.72 -23.07 -24.21
CA LYS A 214 30.47 -23.12 -25.66
C LYS A 214 30.57 -24.53 -26.22
N LYS A 215 31.54 -25.33 -25.68
CA LYS A 215 31.66 -26.77 -26.02
C LYS A 215 30.47 -27.58 -25.54
N SER A 216 30.01 -27.36 -24.32
CA SER A 216 28.81 -28.02 -23.77
C SER A 216 27.55 -27.67 -24.56
N TYR A 217 27.35 -26.37 -24.87
CA TYR A 217 26.25 -25.93 -25.71
C TYR A 217 26.27 -26.55 -27.09
N ARG A 218 27.45 -26.58 -27.74
CA ARG A 218 27.63 -27.22 -29.08
C ARG A 218 27.27 -28.72 -29.06
N LYS A 219 27.61 -29.42 -27.96
CA LYS A 219 27.21 -30.84 -27.79
C LYS A 219 25.71 -30.98 -27.66
N ALA A 220 25.08 -30.14 -26.82
CA ALA A 220 23.65 -30.15 -26.58
C ALA A 220 22.84 -29.84 -27.86
N ILE A 221 23.23 -28.80 -28.61
CA ILE A 221 22.53 -28.43 -29.85
C ILE A 221 22.71 -29.48 -30.93
N ASN A 222 23.92 -30.06 -31.05
CA ASN A 222 24.16 -31.14 -32.01
C ASN A 222 23.34 -32.40 -31.70
N PHE A 223 23.16 -32.73 -30.41
CA PHE A 223 22.28 -33.82 -30.00
C PHE A 223 20.82 -33.49 -30.35
N ALA A 224 20.35 -32.29 -30.00
CA ALA A 224 19.00 -31.84 -30.24
C ALA A 224 18.65 -31.85 -31.76
N VAL A 225 19.56 -31.36 -32.60
CA VAL A 225 19.36 -31.29 -34.04
C VAL A 225 19.45 -32.68 -34.68
N LYS A 226 20.32 -33.57 -34.16
CA LYS A 226 20.39 -34.95 -34.67
C LYS A 226 19.16 -35.79 -34.34
N ASN A 227 18.57 -35.56 -33.16
CA ASN A 227 17.42 -36.32 -32.64
C ASN A 227 16.23 -35.37 -32.38
N PRO A 228 15.63 -34.76 -33.41
CA PRO A 228 14.63 -33.73 -33.24
C PRO A 228 13.36 -34.24 -32.56
N VAL A 229 12.91 -35.44 -32.90
CA VAL A 229 11.69 -36.01 -32.29
C VAL A 229 11.88 -36.32 -30.81
N GLU A 230 13.02 -36.89 -30.42
CA GLU A 230 13.36 -37.18 -29.03
C GLU A 230 13.49 -35.87 -28.22
N SER A 231 14.14 -34.85 -28.76
CA SER A 231 14.32 -33.54 -28.10
C SER A 231 12.98 -32.84 -27.85
N VAL A 232 12.07 -32.88 -28.84
CA VAL A 232 10.72 -32.34 -28.67
C VAL A 232 9.94 -33.17 -27.66
N ALA A 233 10.04 -34.51 -27.72
CA ALA A 233 9.38 -35.39 -26.75
C ALA A 233 9.86 -35.14 -25.30
N TYR A 234 11.18 -34.96 -25.07
CA TYR A 234 11.74 -34.64 -23.79
C TYR A 234 11.24 -33.27 -23.28
N THR A 235 11.13 -32.27 -24.15
CA THR A 235 10.60 -30.96 -23.80
C THR A 235 9.15 -31.04 -23.32
N PHE A 236 8.29 -31.74 -24.08
CA PHE A 236 6.89 -31.96 -23.69
C PHE A 236 6.75 -32.82 -22.44
N LEU A 237 7.57 -33.86 -22.28
CA LEU A 237 7.59 -34.69 -21.09
C LEU A 237 7.97 -33.89 -19.86
N THR A 238 9.02 -33.06 -19.95
CA THR A 238 9.45 -32.19 -18.85
C THR A 238 8.35 -31.18 -18.48
N MET A 239 7.72 -30.56 -19.48
CA MET A 239 6.61 -29.65 -19.28
C MET A 239 5.41 -30.36 -18.62
N PHE A 240 5.07 -31.56 -19.06
CA PHE A 240 3.99 -32.35 -18.46
C PHE A 240 4.29 -32.76 -17.02
N LEU A 241 5.52 -33.20 -16.73
CA LEU A 241 5.94 -33.54 -15.37
C LEU A 241 5.92 -32.32 -14.42
N ILE A 242 6.36 -31.17 -14.90
CA ILE A 242 6.32 -29.91 -14.13
C ILE A 242 4.85 -29.52 -13.85
N LEU A 243 4.01 -29.46 -14.88
CA LEU A 243 2.60 -29.13 -14.72
C LEU A 243 1.86 -30.15 -13.86
N GLY A 244 2.10 -31.45 -14.06
CA GLY A 244 1.47 -32.52 -13.30
C GLY A 244 1.87 -32.57 -11.83
N ASN A 245 3.01 -31.98 -11.46
CA ASN A 245 3.49 -31.90 -10.09
C ASN A 245 3.13 -30.56 -9.41
N ILE A 246 3.32 -29.44 -10.13
CA ILE A 246 3.09 -28.10 -9.58
C ILE A 246 1.60 -27.82 -9.40
N VAL A 247 0.77 -28.12 -10.40
CA VAL A 247 -0.66 -27.77 -10.34
C VAL A 247 -1.40 -28.48 -9.19
N PRO A 248 -1.26 -29.81 -8.98
CA PRO A 248 -1.96 -30.48 -7.87
C PRO A 248 -1.44 -30.10 -6.49
N ASN A 249 -0.14 -29.81 -6.36
CA ASN A 249 0.49 -29.58 -5.06
C ASN A 249 0.46 -28.12 -4.62
N TYR A 250 0.54 -27.18 -5.55
CA TYR A 250 0.67 -25.73 -5.28
C TYR A 250 -0.47 -24.90 -5.86
N GLY A 251 -1.32 -25.43 -6.72
CA GLY A 251 -2.40 -24.69 -7.40
C GLY A 251 -3.65 -24.41 -6.55
N LYS A 252 -3.64 -24.75 -5.24
CA LYS A 252 -4.83 -24.67 -4.40
C LYS A 252 -5.10 -23.28 -3.78
N GLN A 253 -4.14 -22.35 -3.84
CA GLN A 253 -4.30 -21.02 -3.27
C GLN A 253 -3.86 -19.97 -4.29
N PHE A 254 -4.84 -19.23 -4.79
CA PHE A 254 -4.57 -18.03 -5.58
C PHE A 254 -4.60 -16.82 -4.63
N VAL A 255 -3.43 -16.35 -4.25
CA VAL A 255 -3.28 -15.13 -3.44
C VAL A 255 -3.05 -13.97 -4.40
N TYR A 256 -3.97 -13.02 -4.45
CA TYR A 256 -3.91 -11.89 -5.37
C TYR A 256 -2.84 -10.87 -4.98
N PHE A 257 -2.80 -10.52 -3.70
CA PHE A 257 -1.70 -9.78 -3.10
C PHE A 257 -1.07 -10.65 -2.02
N PRO A 258 0.23 -10.94 -2.08
CA PRO A 258 0.91 -11.61 -0.99
C PRO A 258 0.86 -10.70 0.25
N SER A 259 0.72 -11.31 1.43
CA SER A 259 0.88 -10.57 2.68
C SER A 259 2.33 -10.09 2.78
N VAL A 260 2.49 -8.78 2.91
CA VAL A 260 3.78 -8.15 3.17
C VAL A 260 3.93 -8.01 4.68
N GLU A 261 5.16 -8.01 5.16
CA GLU A 261 5.45 -7.81 6.57
C GLU A 261 4.83 -6.50 7.07
N PRO A 262 3.95 -6.55 8.09
CA PRO A 262 3.25 -5.36 8.55
C PRO A 262 4.23 -4.43 9.28
N TRP A 263 4.21 -3.16 8.89
CA TRP A 263 4.87 -2.06 9.59
C TRP A 263 3.86 -1.20 10.36
N LEU A 264 2.59 -1.32 9.99
CA LEU A 264 1.46 -0.60 10.57
C LEU A 264 0.35 -1.57 10.94
N ILE A 265 -0.13 -1.48 12.17
CA ILE A 265 -1.18 -2.33 12.71
C ILE A 265 -2.33 -1.45 13.21
N GLU A 266 -3.56 -1.84 12.91
CA GLU A 266 -4.76 -1.16 13.38
C GLU A 266 -5.27 -1.83 14.66
N ALA A 267 -5.55 -1.01 15.68
CA ALA A 267 -6.19 -1.40 16.92
C ALA A 267 -7.58 -0.76 17.00
N ASP A 268 -8.63 -1.57 17.08
CA ASP A 268 -10.03 -1.12 17.17
C ASP A 268 -10.61 -1.52 18.51
N ILE A 269 -10.95 -0.54 19.35
CA ILE A 269 -11.49 -0.72 20.69
C ILE A 269 -13.01 -0.66 20.62
N GLN A 270 -13.64 -1.74 20.98
CA GLN A 270 -15.10 -1.87 21.01
C GLN A 270 -15.58 -2.21 22.44
N ALA A 271 -16.56 -1.48 22.92
CA ALA A 271 -17.19 -1.76 24.20
C ALA A 271 -18.71 -1.68 24.10
N ARG A 272 -19.41 -1.92 25.21
CA ARG A 272 -20.86 -1.68 25.26
C ARG A 272 -21.17 -0.22 24.93
N GLY A 273 -22.29 0.03 24.29
CA GLY A 273 -22.71 1.39 23.95
C GLY A 273 -22.97 2.29 25.18
N ASN A 274 -23.01 3.59 24.95
CA ASN A 274 -23.27 4.64 25.95
C ASN A 274 -22.20 4.78 27.04
N LEU A 275 -20.96 4.60 26.70
CA LEU A 275 -19.87 5.00 27.58
C LEU A 275 -19.73 6.51 27.61
N SER A 276 -19.43 7.04 28.79
CA SER A 276 -18.98 8.42 28.89
C SER A 276 -17.61 8.59 28.23
N PRO A 277 -17.26 9.81 27.76
CA PRO A 277 -15.92 10.06 27.22
C PRO A 277 -14.78 9.68 28.18
N TYR A 278 -15.03 9.78 29.50
CA TYR A 278 -14.06 9.41 30.51
C TYR A 278 -13.85 7.90 30.61
N GLU A 279 -14.95 7.10 30.58
CA GLU A 279 -14.86 5.65 30.57
C GLU A 279 -14.18 5.14 29.27
N ALA A 280 -14.52 5.76 28.15
CA ALA A 280 -13.89 5.45 26.87
C ALA A 280 -12.40 5.71 26.89
N ARG A 281 -11.98 6.86 27.46
CA ARG A 281 -10.58 7.23 27.67
C ARG A 281 -9.88 6.21 28.57
N ASP A 282 -10.50 5.82 29.67
CA ASP A 282 -9.89 4.90 30.63
C ASP A 282 -9.63 3.51 30.00
N PHE A 283 -10.53 3.02 29.13
CA PHE A 283 -10.29 1.84 28.32
C PHE A 283 -9.15 2.04 27.30
N ALA A 284 -9.07 3.19 26.68
CA ALA A 284 -7.99 3.48 25.75
C ALA A 284 -6.63 3.52 26.44
N ILE A 285 -6.53 4.10 27.63
CA ILE A 285 -5.30 4.12 28.43
C ILE A 285 -4.90 2.70 28.86
N ASP A 286 -5.84 1.85 29.29
CA ASP A 286 -5.53 0.46 29.61
C ASP A 286 -5.03 -0.32 28.39
N ALA A 287 -5.64 -0.10 27.23
CA ALA A 287 -5.20 -0.68 25.96
C ALA A 287 -3.80 -0.20 25.56
N GLU A 288 -3.56 1.11 25.63
CA GLU A 288 -2.28 1.73 25.34
C GLU A 288 -1.14 1.15 26.17
N GLN A 289 -1.33 1.07 27.50
CA GLN A 289 -0.31 0.54 28.40
C GLN A 289 0.07 -0.92 28.09
N LYS A 290 -0.88 -1.73 27.65
CA LYS A 290 -0.63 -3.12 27.27
C LYS A 290 0.06 -3.24 25.92
N LEU A 291 -0.33 -2.43 24.96
CA LEU A 291 0.19 -2.49 23.60
C LEU A 291 1.61 -1.91 23.47
N ILE A 292 1.88 -0.77 24.13
CA ILE A 292 3.19 -0.14 24.06
C ILE A 292 4.28 -0.92 24.80
N ALA A 293 3.90 -1.80 25.71
CA ALA A 293 4.82 -2.70 26.42
C ALA A 293 5.30 -3.89 25.56
N VAL A 294 4.70 -4.11 24.40
CA VAL A 294 5.06 -5.22 23.50
C VAL A 294 6.34 -4.87 22.74
N LYS A 295 7.29 -5.80 22.73
CA LYS A 295 8.55 -5.62 21.99
C LYS A 295 8.28 -5.43 20.50
N GLY A 296 8.92 -4.44 19.90
CA GLY A 296 8.81 -4.12 18.48
C GLY A 296 7.74 -3.07 18.15
N VAL A 297 7.14 -2.45 19.15
CA VAL A 297 6.26 -1.28 18.99
C VAL A 297 7.10 -0.02 19.13
N ASP A 298 7.13 0.81 18.09
CA ASP A 298 7.82 2.11 18.07
C ASP A 298 6.89 3.23 18.55
N ASP A 299 5.69 3.33 17.96
CA ASP A 299 4.72 4.36 18.30
C ASP A 299 3.30 3.82 18.33
N LEU A 300 2.46 4.42 19.16
CA LEU A 300 1.05 4.06 19.30
C LEU A 300 0.19 5.31 19.45
N ASN A 301 -0.74 5.47 18.53
CA ASN A 301 -1.73 6.54 18.60
C ASN A 301 -3.14 5.95 18.71
N ILE A 302 -3.87 6.27 19.78
CA ILE A 302 -5.27 5.86 19.96
C ILE A 302 -6.17 7.09 20.02
N SER A 303 -7.07 7.19 19.06
CA SER A 303 -8.09 8.23 19.00
C SER A 303 -9.38 7.73 19.65
N VAL A 304 -9.84 8.42 20.68
CA VAL A 304 -11.05 8.08 21.41
C VAL A 304 -12.22 8.91 20.89
N SER A 305 -13.29 8.24 20.45
CA SER A 305 -14.53 8.91 20.05
C SER A 305 -15.50 8.92 21.22
N GLY A 306 -15.75 10.09 21.78
CA GLY A 306 -16.76 10.27 22.81
C GLY A 306 -18.16 10.02 22.25
N GLY A 307 -18.80 8.95 22.64
CA GLY A 307 -20.22 8.51 22.61
C GLY A 307 -21.28 9.11 21.71
N GLY A 308 -20.95 9.85 20.68
CA GLY A 308 -21.93 10.52 19.79
C GLY A 308 -22.01 10.01 18.36
N GLY A 309 -21.15 9.09 17.96
CA GLY A 309 -21.14 8.51 16.60
C GLY A 309 -22.04 7.28 16.47
N SER A 310 -22.48 6.98 15.26
CA SER A 310 -23.36 5.85 14.92
C SER A 310 -22.72 4.46 15.07
N GLY A 311 -21.58 4.32 15.76
CA GLY A 311 -20.83 3.07 15.92
C GLY A 311 -20.53 2.72 17.36
N ASP A 312 -20.34 1.43 17.64
CA ASP A 312 -19.98 0.88 18.94
C ASP A 312 -18.45 1.01 19.23
N GLY A 313 -17.70 1.73 18.37
CA GLY A 313 -16.27 2.00 18.54
C GLY A 313 -16.04 3.01 19.66
N VAL A 314 -15.24 2.61 20.63
CA VAL A 314 -14.77 3.48 21.71
C VAL A 314 -13.55 4.27 21.25
N GLY A 315 -12.69 3.62 20.51
CA GLY A 315 -11.49 4.21 19.97
C GLY A 315 -10.91 3.38 18.82
N ARG A 316 -10.13 4.06 18.00
CA ARG A 316 -9.33 3.43 16.95
C ARG A 316 -7.91 3.94 17.08
N GLY A 317 -6.97 3.06 16.93
CA GLY A 317 -5.57 3.41 17.00
C GLY A 317 -4.76 2.76 15.90
N TYR A 318 -3.57 3.31 15.72
CA TYR A 318 -2.55 2.76 14.84
C TYR A 318 -1.29 2.53 15.66
N ILE A 319 -0.71 1.36 15.47
CA ILE A 319 0.53 0.92 16.09
C ILE A 319 1.57 0.88 14.99
N VAL A 320 2.60 1.69 15.12
CA VAL A 320 3.76 1.69 14.23
C VAL A 320 4.78 0.73 14.80
N LEU A 321 5.27 -0.18 13.98
CA LEU A 321 6.33 -1.10 14.38
C LEU A 321 7.70 -0.47 14.15
N GLU A 322 8.69 -0.89 14.92
CA GLU A 322 10.10 -0.54 14.71
C GLU A 322 10.56 -0.94 13.29
N ASP A 323 11.60 -0.28 12.78
CA ASP A 323 12.15 -0.61 11.44
C ASP A 323 12.51 -2.11 11.38
N PRO A 324 12.06 -2.85 10.35
CA PRO A 324 12.41 -4.27 10.18
C PRO A 324 13.91 -4.57 10.20
N LYS A 325 14.76 -3.55 9.93
CA LYS A 325 16.22 -3.68 10.00
C LYS A 325 16.77 -3.66 11.43
N GLU A 326 16.00 -3.10 12.37
CA GLU A 326 16.36 -2.98 13.79
C GLU A 326 15.69 -4.06 14.64
N LEU A 327 14.65 -4.69 14.11
CA LEU A 327 13.91 -5.77 14.77
C LEU A 327 14.63 -7.12 14.66
N ASP A 328 14.77 -7.82 15.80
CA ASP A 328 15.24 -9.22 15.86
C ASP A 328 14.14 -10.24 15.51
N ILE A 329 12.88 -9.80 15.42
CA ILE A 329 11.67 -10.59 15.16
C ILE A 329 10.88 -9.98 13.99
N THR A 330 10.09 -10.80 13.33
CA THR A 330 9.28 -10.34 12.19
C THR A 330 8.06 -9.55 12.65
N GLY A 331 7.56 -8.63 11.81
CA GLY A 331 6.32 -7.88 12.10
C GLY A 331 5.11 -8.79 12.32
N PHE A 332 5.08 -9.99 11.72
CA PHE A 332 4.05 -10.99 11.99
C PHE A 332 4.15 -11.59 13.40
N GLU A 333 5.37 -11.76 13.92
CA GLU A 333 5.58 -12.20 15.30
C GLU A 333 5.18 -11.10 16.28
N VAL A 334 5.49 -9.83 16.00
CA VAL A 334 5.00 -8.69 16.79
C VAL A 334 3.47 -8.67 16.81
N LEU A 335 2.82 -8.85 15.66
CA LEU A 335 1.36 -8.93 15.55
C LEU A 335 0.78 -10.08 16.42
N ALA A 336 1.45 -11.21 16.46
CA ALA A 336 1.04 -12.33 17.32
C ALA A 336 1.19 -11.99 18.80
N LEU A 337 2.29 -11.35 19.21
CA LEU A 337 2.51 -10.88 20.58
C LEU A 337 1.49 -9.82 21.01
N LEU A 338 1.14 -8.89 20.11
CA LEU A 338 0.10 -7.89 20.35
C LEU A 338 -1.27 -8.57 20.59
N ARG A 339 -1.62 -9.57 19.80
CA ARG A 339 -2.87 -10.34 19.98
C ARG A 339 -2.88 -11.12 21.29
N GLU A 340 -1.75 -11.67 21.69
CA GLU A 340 -1.60 -12.37 22.97
C GLU A 340 -1.74 -11.39 24.15
N ALA A 341 -1.09 -10.24 24.10
CA ALA A 341 -1.15 -9.20 25.13
C ALA A 341 -2.57 -8.69 25.42
N VAL A 342 -3.48 -8.80 24.44
CA VAL A 342 -4.87 -8.33 24.57
C VAL A 342 -5.89 -9.45 24.71
N SER A 343 -5.45 -10.72 24.78
CA SER A 343 -6.35 -11.88 24.83
C SER A 343 -7.19 -11.94 26.11
N ASP A 344 -6.67 -11.49 27.24
CA ASP A 344 -7.29 -11.57 28.57
C ASP A 344 -8.00 -10.26 29.00
N ILE A 345 -8.28 -9.36 28.07
CA ILE A 345 -8.94 -8.10 28.40
C ILE A 345 -10.42 -8.34 28.70
N SER A 346 -10.88 -7.81 29.85
CA SER A 346 -12.28 -7.84 30.26
C SER A 346 -12.87 -6.43 30.29
N GLY A 347 -14.15 -6.32 29.89
CA GLY A 347 -14.89 -5.06 29.89
C GLY A 347 -14.98 -4.37 28.52
N TYR A 348 -14.02 -4.60 27.62
CA TYR A 348 -14.03 -4.15 26.23
C TYR A 348 -13.39 -5.21 25.31
N LYS A 349 -13.61 -5.08 24.02
CA LYS A 349 -13.00 -5.95 23.00
C LYS A 349 -11.97 -5.14 22.23
N LEU A 350 -10.74 -5.61 22.18
CA LEU A 350 -9.69 -5.03 21.36
C LEU A 350 -9.41 -5.94 20.16
N SER A 351 -9.53 -5.38 18.97
CA SER A 351 -9.30 -6.10 17.72
C SER A 351 -8.02 -5.58 17.08
N ILE A 352 -7.03 -6.43 16.94
CA ILE A 352 -5.72 -6.11 16.37
C ILE A 352 -5.65 -6.69 14.96
N ARG A 353 -5.46 -5.82 13.96
CA ARG A 353 -5.41 -6.18 12.54
C ARG A 353 -4.22 -5.55 11.86
N GLU A 354 -3.60 -6.27 10.92
CA GLU A 354 -2.66 -5.68 9.98
C GLU A 354 -3.39 -4.69 9.06
N VAL A 355 -2.76 -3.56 8.78
CA VAL A 355 -3.21 -2.66 7.73
C VAL A 355 -2.73 -3.23 6.40
N GLN A 356 -3.66 -3.78 5.63
CA GLN A 356 -3.32 -4.34 4.33
C GLN A 356 -3.13 -3.20 3.32
N GLU A 357 -1.97 -3.18 2.68
CA GLU A 357 -1.66 -2.25 1.61
C GLU A 357 -2.16 -2.78 0.27
N GLY A 358 -2.77 -1.92 -0.52
CA GLY A 358 -3.19 -2.25 -1.87
C GLY A 358 -4.57 -1.72 -2.26
N PRO A 359 -4.87 -1.63 -3.54
CA PRO A 359 -6.14 -1.11 -4.02
C PRO A 359 -7.29 -2.07 -3.71
N GLY A 360 -8.28 -1.58 -2.96
CA GLY A 360 -9.53 -2.31 -2.68
C GLY A 360 -9.52 -3.16 -1.41
N GLN A 361 -8.54 -3.02 -0.54
CA GLN A 361 -8.41 -3.84 0.67
C GLN A 361 -9.05 -3.24 1.94
N PHE A 362 -9.85 -2.20 1.80
CA PHE A 362 -10.55 -1.55 2.94
C PHE A 362 -11.78 -2.32 3.44
N SER A 363 -12.16 -3.42 2.81
CA SER A 363 -13.29 -4.27 3.21
C SER A 363 -12.83 -5.68 3.56
N ALA A 364 -13.58 -6.33 4.47
CA ALA A 364 -13.34 -7.74 4.77
C ALA A 364 -13.37 -8.58 3.49
N PRO A 365 -12.49 -9.58 3.33
CA PRO A 365 -12.44 -10.43 2.14
C PRO A 365 -13.76 -11.14 1.84
N VAL A 366 -14.55 -11.40 2.88
CA VAL A 366 -15.88 -12.01 2.78
C VAL A 366 -16.86 -11.13 3.54
N GLU A 367 -17.86 -10.60 2.83
CA GLU A 367 -18.97 -9.84 3.39
C GLU A 367 -20.27 -10.58 3.12
N ILE A 368 -21.00 -10.90 4.18
CA ILE A 368 -22.31 -11.56 4.08
C ILE A 368 -23.38 -10.53 4.42
N GLN A 369 -24.21 -10.16 3.46
CA GLN A 369 -25.31 -9.21 3.64
C GLN A 369 -26.63 -9.93 3.88
N LEU A 370 -27.26 -9.68 5.03
CA LEU A 370 -28.60 -10.13 5.36
C LEU A 370 -29.59 -8.96 5.12
N LYS A 371 -30.63 -9.20 4.34
CA LYS A 371 -31.63 -8.19 4.00
C LYS A 371 -33.02 -8.70 4.36
N SER A 372 -33.77 -7.91 5.10
CA SER A 372 -35.20 -8.14 5.43
C SER A 372 -35.85 -6.81 5.83
N GLU A 373 -37.16 -6.74 5.72
CA GLU A 373 -37.93 -5.63 6.28
C GLU A 373 -38.16 -5.79 7.81
N ASP A 374 -38.02 -7.01 8.33
CA ASP A 374 -38.10 -7.31 9.76
C ASP A 374 -36.70 -7.24 10.41
N LEU A 375 -36.45 -6.16 11.13
CA LEU A 375 -35.18 -5.94 11.86
C LEU A 375 -34.96 -7.00 12.94
N GLY A 376 -36.00 -7.49 13.62
CA GLY A 376 -35.88 -8.54 14.63
C GLY A 376 -35.47 -9.89 14.02
N LEU A 377 -35.88 -10.17 12.79
CA LEU A 377 -35.45 -11.34 12.04
C LEU A 377 -33.97 -11.21 11.64
N ILE A 378 -33.55 -10.04 11.15
CA ILE A 378 -32.16 -9.77 10.81
C ILE A 378 -31.30 -10.01 12.04
N GLU A 379 -31.63 -9.42 13.18
CA GLU A 379 -30.86 -9.57 14.41
C GLU A 379 -30.70 -11.02 14.82
N ARG A 380 -31.81 -11.78 14.89
CA ARG A 380 -31.76 -13.21 15.26
C ARG A 380 -30.87 -14.03 14.30
N LYS A 381 -31.10 -13.82 12.98
CA LYS A 381 -30.35 -14.59 11.97
C LYS A 381 -28.89 -14.20 11.85
N THR A 382 -28.53 -12.96 12.09
CA THR A 382 -27.12 -12.54 12.15
C THR A 382 -26.42 -13.19 13.35
N ARG A 383 -27.06 -13.20 14.52
CA ARG A 383 -26.50 -13.88 15.71
C ARG A 383 -26.36 -15.39 15.51
N GLU A 384 -27.36 -16.02 14.90
CA GLU A 384 -27.34 -17.45 14.58
C GLU A 384 -26.21 -17.77 13.61
N LEU A 385 -26.07 -16.99 12.55
CA LEU A 385 -25.00 -17.13 11.57
C LEU A 385 -23.62 -16.92 12.19
N ARG A 386 -23.47 -15.89 13.02
CA ARG A 386 -22.22 -15.61 13.70
C ARG A 386 -21.79 -16.77 14.61
N ASN A 387 -22.71 -17.25 15.45
CA ASN A 387 -22.44 -18.40 16.31
C ASN A 387 -22.08 -19.65 15.52
N TYR A 388 -22.73 -19.86 14.37
CA TYR A 388 -22.41 -20.97 13.48
C TYR A 388 -20.99 -20.84 12.91
N ILE A 389 -20.61 -19.64 12.45
CA ILE A 389 -19.27 -19.35 11.91
C ILE A 389 -18.20 -19.59 13.00
N ASP A 390 -18.40 -19.02 14.18
CA ASP A 390 -17.47 -19.13 15.31
C ASP A 390 -17.25 -20.59 15.77
N GLN A 391 -18.29 -21.43 15.64
CA GLN A 391 -18.22 -22.85 16.09
C GLN A 391 -17.73 -23.83 15.03
N ASN A 392 -17.92 -23.52 13.74
CA ASN A 392 -17.72 -24.50 12.66
C ASN A 392 -16.60 -24.13 11.68
N ILE A 393 -16.07 -22.92 11.73
CA ILE A 393 -15.02 -22.47 10.80
C ILE A 393 -13.80 -22.04 11.59
N GLU A 394 -12.75 -22.83 11.49
CA GLU A 394 -11.46 -22.53 12.11
C GLU A 394 -10.61 -21.58 11.24
N GLY A 395 -9.70 -20.84 11.85
CA GLY A 395 -8.73 -20.00 11.16
C GLY A 395 -9.26 -18.63 10.70
N LEU A 396 -10.48 -18.24 11.09
CA LEU A 396 -11.01 -16.93 10.83
C LEU A 396 -10.52 -15.92 11.88
N THR A 397 -10.06 -14.78 11.43
CA THR A 397 -9.68 -13.65 12.28
C THR A 397 -10.53 -12.44 11.95
N GLY A 398 -10.91 -11.64 12.96
CA GLY A 398 -11.60 -10.38 12.74
C GLY A 398 -13.08 -10.51 12.32
N VAL A 399 -13.77 -11.58 12.72
CA VAL A 399 -15.20 -11.74 12.46
C VAL A 399 -15.97 -10.64 13.20
N ASN A 400 -16.62 -9.76 12.44
CA ASN A 400 -17.42 -8.65 12.96
C ASN A 400 -18.82 -8.67 12.35
N ASP A 401 -19.76 -8.12 13.07
CA ASP A 401 -21.12 -7.83 12.57
C ASP A 401 -21.45 -6.35 12.75
N THR A 402 -22.40 -5.88 11.98
CA THR A 402 -22.90 -4.48 12.01
C THR A 402 -24.16 -4.34 12.84
N LEU A 403 -24.55 -5.35 13.64
CA LEU A 403 -25.69 -5.24 14.52
C LEU A 403 -25.45 -4.19 15.60
N PRO A 404 -26.45 -3.36 15.90
CA PRO A 404 -26.36 -2.46 17.04
C PRO A 404 -26.14 -3.26 18.33
N LYS A 405 -25.15 -2.87 19.13
CA LYS A 405 -24.96 -3.46 20.45
C LYS A 405 -26.01 -2.94 21.42
N TYR A 406 -26.35 -3.77 22.38
CA TYR A 406 -27.31 -3.37 23.42
C TYR A 406 -26.78 -2.15 24.16
N LYS A 407 -27.59 -1.08 24.12
CA LYS A 407 -27.32 0.17 24.82
C LYS A 407 -28.29 0.27 25.99
N ILE A 408 -27.84 0.81 27.11
CA ILE A 408 -28.76 1.20 28.18
C ILE A 408 -29.33 2.54 27.79
N GLU A 409 -30.63 2.55 27.45
CA GLU A 409 -31.36 3.77 27.14
C GLU A 409 -32.30 4.08 28.28
N TRP A 410 -32.19 5.28 28.83
CA TRP A 410 -33.11 5.80 29.83
C TRP A 410 -34.20 6.56 29.11
N LYS A 411 -35.39 5.99 29.08
CA LYS A 411 -36.59 6.64 28.54
C LYS A 411 -37.29 7.35 29.68
N ILE A 412 -37.35 8.67 29.59
CA ILE A 412 -38.10 9.51 30.54
C ILE A 412 -39.48 9.71 29.97
N ASP A 413 -40.50 9.19 30.64
CA ASP A 413 -41.93 9.39 30.30
C ASP A 413 -42.47 10.49 31.17
N VAL A 414 -42.93 11.56 30.53
CA VAL A 414 -43.47 12.75 31.23
C VAL A 414 -44.99 12.75 31.19
N ASP A 415 -45.63 12.75 32.35
CA ASP A 415 -47.05 13.00 32.49
C ASP A 415 -47.39 14.44 32.09
N LYS A 416 -47.79 14.60 30.82
CA LYS A 416 -48.08 15.88 30.21
C LYS A 416 -49.25 16.63 30.85
N GLU A 417 -50.27 15.90 31.33
CA GLU A 417 -51.42 16.48 31.96
C GLU A 417 -51.06 17.08 33.31
N ARG A 418 -50.31 16.33 34.09
CA ARG A 418 -49.84 16.76 35.39
C ARG A 418 -48.84 17.92 35.31
N ALA A 419 -47.92 17.89 34.33
CA ALA A 419 -47.03 18.99 34.06
C ALA A 419 -47.79 20.28 33.71
N PHE A 420 -48.79 20.17 32.82
CA PHE A 420 -49.62 21.31 32.43
C PHE A 420 -50.42 21.87 33.59
N GLN A 421 -51.03 21.01 34.42
CA GLN A 421 -51.77 21.43 35.63
C GLN A 421 -50.88 22.15 36.64
N SER A 422 -49.63 21.76 36.73
CA SER A 422 -48.61 22.38 37.56
C SER A 422 -47.98 23.64 36.93
N GLY A 423 -48.39 24.03 35.72
CA GLY A 423 -47.87 25.17 35.01
C GLY A 423 -46.42 25.05 34.57
N ILE A 424 -45.99 23.79 34.35
CA ILE A 424 -44.61 23.47 33.92
C ILE A 424 -44.66 23.11 32.43
N SER A 425 -43.78 23.69 31.63
CA SER A 425 -43.60 23.33 30.24
C SER A 425 -42.71 22.10 30.05
N LEU A 426 -42.89 21.35 28.96
CA LEU A 426 -41.99 20.27 28.60
C LEU A 426 -40.57 20.77 28.34
N TYR A 427 -40.42 22.04 27.96
CA TYR A 427 -39.13 22.67 27.79
C TYR A 427 -38.39 22.83 29.13
N ASP A 428 -39.10 23.24 30.18
CA ASP A 428 -38.51 23.42 31.53
C ASP A 428 -38.04 22.07 32.10
N ILE A 429 -38.83 21.00 31.87
CA ILE A 429 -38.42 19.63 32.25
C ILE A 429 -37.19 19.21 31.45
N GLY A 430 -37.21 19.39 30.13
CA GLY A 430 -36.08 19.02 29.25
C GLY A 430 -34.83 19.77 29.59
N SER A 431 -34.91 21.09 29.85
CA SER A 431 -33.74 21.89 30.22
C SER A 431 -33.18 21.50 31.59
N THR A 432 -34.03 21.14 32.55
CA THR A 432 -33.59 20.66 33.87
C THR A 432 -32.86 19.32 33.75
N ILE A 433 -33.36 18.39 32.93
CA ILE A 433 -32.69 17.13 32.62
C ILE A 433 -31.36 17.40 31.93
N GLN A 434 -31.33 18.36 30.99
CA GLN A 434 -30.13 18.74 30.30
C GLN A 434 -29.07 19.31 31.24
N MET A 435 -29.44 20.07 32.28
CA MET A 435 -28.48 20.55 33.30
C MET A 435 -27.83 19.41 34.08
N VAL A 436 -28.47 18.28 34.26
CA VAL A 436 -27.92 17.09 34.92
C VAL A 436 -27.02 16.29 33.96
N THR A 437 -27.37 16.24 32.70
CA THR A 437 -26.69 15.42 31.68
C THR A 437 -25.58 16.19 30.95
N THR A 438 -25.93 16.83 29.83
CA THR A 438 -24.96 17.50 28.94
C THR A 438 -24.63 18.94 29.35
N GLY A 439 -25.45 19.56 30.18
CA GLY A 439 -25.40 20.96 30.50
C GLY A 439 -26.14 21.84 29.49
N ILE A 440 -26.59 22.99 29.95
CA ILE A 440 -27.22 24.01 29.12
C ILE A 440 -26.13 24.94 28.60
N MET A 441 -26.11 25.18 27.31
CA MET A 441 -25.24 26.15 26.67
C MET A 441 -25.75 27.56 26.98
N LEU A 442 -24.94 28.36 27.64
CA LEU A 442 -25.24 29.75 27.99
C LEU A 442 -24.73 30.72 26.94
N GLY A 443 -23.72 30.36 26.23
CA GLY A 443 -23.06 31.13 25.19
C GLY A 443 -21.70 30.56 24.83
N GLU A 444 -21.03 31.27 23.97
CA GLU A 444 -19.68 30.92 23.48
C GLU A 444 -18.75 32.07 23.84
N TYR A 445 -17.54 31.77 24.23
CA TYR A 445 -16.48 32.73 24.48
C TYR A 445 -15.33 32.43 23.51
N ARG A 446 -14.90 33.46 22.80
CA ARG A 446 -13.74 33.38 21.93
C ARG A 446 -12.57 34.10 22.61
N PRO A 447 -11.54 33.38 23.04
CA PRO A 447 -10.30 33.97 23.53
C PRO A 447 -9.59 34.78 22.43
N ASP A 448 -8.88 35.83 22.80
CA ASP A 448 -8.17 36.68 21.85
C ASP A 448 -7.00 35.93 21.15
N ASP A 449 -6.52 34.86 21.77
CA ASP A 449 -5.41 33.99 21.33
C ASP A 449 -5.85 32.70 20.65
N SER A 450 -7.15 32.48 20.50
CA SER A 450 -7.71 31.25 19.86
C SER A 450 -8.62 31.58 18.69
N LYS A 451 -8.56 30.72 17.63
CA LYS A 451 -9.54 30.75 16.53
C LYS A 451 -10.83 30.02 16.88
N GLU A 452 -10.81 29.18 17.91
CA GLU A 452 -11.95 28.34 18.31
C GLU A 452 -12.70 28.98 19.44
N GLU A 453 -14.02 28.85 19.42
CA GLU A 453 -14.94 29.31 20.43
C GLU A 453 -15.07 28.27 21.54
N ILE A 454 -15.10 28.70 22.79
CA ILE A 454 -15.24 27.82 23.95
C ILE A 454 -16.68 27.92 24.46
N ASP A 455 -17.35 26.77 24.51
CA ASP A 455 -18.71 26.67 25.04
C ASP A 455 -18.77 27.02 26.53
N ILE A 456 -19.57 27.96 26.87
CA ILE A 456 -19.92 28.26 28.29
C ILE A 456 -21.16 27.44 28.63
N ARG A 457 -20.99 26.37 29.42
CA ARG A 457 -22.08 25.47 29.80
C ARG A 457 -22.35 25.52 31.31
N ALA A 458 -23.64 25.67 31.67
CA ALA A 458 -24.09 25.51 33.06
C ALA A 458 -24.48 24.04 33.30
N ARG A 459 -23.96 23.49 34.38
CA ARG A 459 -24.25 22.11 34.80
C ARG A 459 -24.39 22.01 36.29
N PHE A 460 -25.15 21.01 36.78
CA PHE A 460 -25.11 20.66 38.20
C PHE A 460 -23.71 20.20 38.61
N ALA A 461 -23.35 20.35 39.88
CA ALA A 461 -22.09 19.87 40.44
C ALA A 461 -21.95 18.34 40.21
N LYS A 462 -20.70 17.85 40.05
CA LYS A 462 -20.42 16.47 39.61
C LYS A 462 -21.04 15.41 40.54
N ASP A 463 -21.10 15.66 41.81
CA ASP A 463 -21.74 14.80 42.84
C ASP A 463 -23.27 14.73 42.72
N LYS A 464 -23.90 15.74 42.11
CA LYS A 464 -25.34 15.82 41.88
C LYS A 464 -25.82 15.29 40.53
N ARG A 465 -24.89 14.82 39.67
CA ARG A 465 -25.17 14.28 38.35
C ARG A 465 -25.31 12.78 38.36
N THR A 466 -26.06 12.22 39.33
CA THR A 466 -26.32 10.79 39.47
C THR A 466 -27.79 10.49 39.19
N LEU A 467 -28.11 9.25 38.77
CA LEU A 467 -29.49 8.79 38.52
C LEU A 467 -30.37 8.94 39.75
N SER A 468 -29.86 8.66 40.94
CA SER A 468 -30.57 8.82 42.20
C SER A 468 -30.96 10.28 42.49
N ASN A 469 -30.17 11.23 41.98
CA ASN A 469 -30.52 12.64 42.11
C ASN A 469 -31.54 13.13 41.06
N LEU A 470 -31.68 12.43 39.95
CA LEU A 470 -32.73 12.70 38.96
C LEU A 470 -34.15 12.56 39.59
N GLU A 471 -34.34 11.62 40.50
CA GLU A 471 -35.62 11.42 41.22
C GLU A 471 -35.98 12.56 42.17
N ASN A 472 -34.96 13.36 42.58
CA ASN A 472 -35.12 14.44 43.57
C ASN A 472 -34.99 15.83 42.92
N ILE A 473 -34.96 15.92 41.61
CA ILE A 473 -34.88 17.20 40.91
C ILE A 473 -36.22 17.88 40.88
N THR A 474 -36.23 19.13 41.30
CA THR A 474 -37.41 20.00 41.26
C THR A 474 -37.32 20.92 40.05
N VAL A 475 -38.43 21.08 39.37
CA VAL A 475 -38.61 21.99 38.23
C VAL A 475 -39.33 23.26 38.71
N ASN A 476 -38.84 24.43 38.31
CA ASN A 476 -39.51 25.67 38.66
C ASN A 476 -40.83 25.82 37.88
N SER A 477 -41.93 25.91 38.63
CA SER A 477 -43.23 26.28 38.15
C SER A 477 -43.52 27.75 38.38
N ARG A 478 -44.49 28.30 37.69
CA ARG A 478 -45.03 29.64 37.95
C ARG A 478 -45.57 29.78 39.37
N ASN A 479 -45.91 28.70 40.04
CA ASN A 479 -46.50 28.63 41.38
C ASN A 479 -45.51 28.17 42.46
N GLY A 480 -44.23 28.07 42.18
CA GLY A 480 -43.20 27.56 43.06
C GLY A 480 -42.49 26.33 42.53
N ALA A 481 -41.46 25.81 43.23
CA ALA A 481 -40.76 24.59 42.84
C ALA A 481 -41.62 23.36 43.09
N VAL A 482 -41.73 22.48 42.10
CA VAL A 482 -42.46 21.19 42.12
C VAL A 482 -41.50 20.05 41.85
#